data_eba0bbdf00650e3a363c3a821bb919ca
#
_entry.id   eba0bbdf00650e3a363c3a821bb919ca
#
_cell.length_a   1.000
_cell.length_b   1.000
_cell.length_c   1.000
_cell.angle_alpha   90.00
_cell.angle_beta   90.00
_cell.angle_gamma   90.00
#
_symmetry.space_group_name_H-M   'P 1'
#
loop_
_entity.id
_entity.type
_entity.pdbx_description
1 polymer ?
#
loop_
_entity_poly.entity_id
_entity_poly.type
_entity_poly.pdbx_seq_one_letter_code
_entity_poly.pdbx_strand_id
1 'polypeptide(L)'
;MSGNDLTNDRVQAHETLIGVGNVATLKPAWTFKTLGSVSATPLVTGGYVYFPDWGGGLHKLNARTGQVAWSRKVSEYTGWRDSVSRTTPVLSDGILVVGQQPQSFGAKHDSSYLPGPETGDFLWKVMLDQHPATIQSQSPVVYNGVIYIGTSSNEEHWALDTKFQCCSFVASMAAVELKTGRVIWQTPMVPKGYTGGAIWSSTPAVDPKRGVVYITTGNNYTTPPEVAECGERQARLPACQ
;
A
#
# COMPACT_ATOMS: atom_id res chain seq x y z
N MET A 1 -6.34 8.33 -6.22
CA MET A 1 -5.70 7.01 -6.41
C MET A 1 -4.25 7.22 -6.83
N SER A 2 -3.35 6.34 -6.45
CA SER A 2 -1.92 6.43 -6.78
C SER A 2 -1.64 6.40 -8.29
N GLY A 3 -2.47 5.74 -9.07
CA GLY A 3 -2.32 5.57 -10.52
C GLY A 3 -3.14 6.54 -11.36
N ASN A 4 -3.71 7.58 -10.75
CA ASN A 4 -4.63 8.56 -11.34
C ASN A 4 -6.05 8.01 -11.57
N ASP A 5 -6.20 6.82 -12.13
CA ASP A 5 -7.49 6.19 -12.42
C ASP A 5 -7.51 4.67 -12.10
N LEU A 6 -8.59 3.99 -12.46
CA LEU A 6 -8.75 2.54 -12.25
C LEU A 6 -7.80 1.70 -13.09
N THR A 7 -7.33 2.22 -14.23
CA THR A 7 -6.38 1.50 -15.10
C THR A 7 -4.95 1.60 -14.63
N ASN A 8 -4.68 2.48 -13.64
CA ASN A 8 -3.36 2.73 -13.08
C ASN A 8 -2.33 3.18 -14.14
N ASP A 9 -2.78 3.95 -15.13
CA ASP A 9 -1.94 4.38 -16.26
C ASP A 9 -0.97 5.53 -15.90
N ARG A 10 -1.20 6.21 -14.78
CA ARG A 10 -0.38 7.33 -14.27
C ARG A 10 -0.29 8.52 -15.22
N VAL A 11 -1.26 8.65 -16.12
CA VAL A 11 -1.33 9.72 -17.11
C VAL A 11 -2.36 10.74 -16.67
N GLN A 12 -1.97 12.02 -16.65
CA GLN A 12 -2.91 13.15 -16.48
C GLN A 12 -3.34 13.66 -17.85
N ALA A 13 -4.20 12.89 -18.51
CA ALA A 13 -4.63 13.17 -19.89
C ALA A 13 -5.37 14.51 -20.08
N HIS A 14 -5.88 15.10 -18.98
CA HIS A 14 -6.59 16.37 -18.99
C HIS A 14 -5.73 17.57 -18.60
N GLU A 15 -4.40 17.38 -18.42
CA GLU A 15 -3.49 18.50 -18.17
C GLU A 15 -3.35 19.36 -19.43
N THR A 16 -3.73 20.62 -19.32
CA THR A 16 -3.68 21.58 -20.42
C THR A 16 -2.94 22.86 -20.09
N LEU A 17 -2.56 23.05 -18.81
CA LEU A 17 -1.92 24.27 -18.33
C LEU A 17 -0.41 24.15 -18.27
N ILE A 18 0.11 22.96 -17.90
CA ILE A 18 1.52 22.71 -17.75
C ILE A 18 2.03 21.89 -18.93
N GLY A 19 3.02 22.42 -19.62
CA GLY A 19 3.64 21.78 -20.78
C GLY A 19 5.11 22.14 -20.90
N VAL A 20 5.76 21.65 -21.95
CA VAL A 20 7.20 21.86 -22.18
C VAL A 20 7.57 23.36 -22.30
N GLY A 21 6.62 24.20 -22.73
CA GLY A 21 6.85 25.66 -22.87
C GLY A 21 6.87 26.45 -21.55
N ASN A 22 6.34 25.90 -20.46
CA ASN A 22 6.22 26.63 -19.20
C ASN A 22 6.63 25.84 -17.95
N VAL A 23 6.90 24.54 -18.04
CA VAL A 23 7.29 23.73 -16.89
C VAL A 23 8.51 24.27 -16.15
N ALA A 24 9.46 24.87 -16.87
CA ALA A 24 10.67 25.48 -16.27
C ALA A 24 10.37 26.75 -15.44
N THR A 25 9.18 27.34 -15.57
CA THR A 25 8.77 28.54 -14.82
C THR A 25 8.01 28.23 -13.55
N LEU A 26 7.73 26.95 -13.27
CA LEU A 26 7.04 26.54 -12.05
C LEU A 26 7.83 26.94 -10.80
N LYS A 27 7.09 27.41 -9.81
CA LYS A 27 7.64 27.78 -8.49
C LYS A 27 6.80 27.12 -7.41
N PRO A 28 7.39 26.77 -6.24
CA PRO A 28 6.62 26.31 -5.10
C PRO A 28 5.57 27.36 -4.70
N ALA A 29 4.32 26.95 -4.60
CA ALA A 29 3.24 27.81 -4.10
C ALA A 29 3.31 27.90 -2.56
N TRP A 30 3.65 26.80 -1.93
CA TRP A 30 3.86 26.67 -0.48
C TRP A 30 4.72 25.45 -0.16
N THR A 31 5.17 25.36 1.08
CA THR A 31 5.89 24.21 1.62
C THR A 31 5.31 23.83 2.97
N PHE A 32 5.31 22.54 3.28
CA PHE A 32 4.90 22.00 4.59
C PHE A 32 6.01 21.13 5.16
N LYS A 33 6.40 21.37 6.41
CA LYS A 33 7.44 20.59 7.07
C LYS A 33 6.81 19.39 7.77
N THR A 34 7.18 18.19 7.36
CA THR A 34 6.80 16.93 7.97
C THR A 34 7.78 16.47 9.05
N LEU A 35 7.40 15.47 9.83
CA LEU A 35 8.27 14.86 10.86
C LEU A 35 9.20 13.79 10.27
N GLY A 36 8.87 13.26 9.10
CA GLY A 36 9.65 12.27 8.37
C GLY A 36 9.51 12.44 6.86
N SER A 37 10.21 11.63 6.10
CA SER A 37 10.15 11.64 4.63
C SER A 37 8.74 11.33 4.13
N VAL A 38 8.37 11.89 2.97
CA VAL A 38 7.12 11.56 2.27
C VAL A 38 7.48 10.69 1.06
N SER A 39 7.09 9.42 1.07
CA SER A 39 7.31 8.48 -0.02
C SER A 39 6.03 8.11 -0.77
N ALA A 40 4.86 8.37 -0.18
CA ALA A 40 3.58 8.18 -0.82
C ALA A 40 3.31 9.29 -1.85
N THR A 41 2.63 8.96 -2.94
CA THR A 41 2.05 9.98 -3.83
C THR A 41 0.91 10.69 -3.08
N PRO A 42 0.91 12.02 -2.95
CA PRO A 42 -0.20 12.72 -2.32
C PRO A 42 -1.50 12.54 -3.10
N LEU A 43 -2.61 12.34 -2.40
CA LEU A 43 -3.95 12.42 -2.98
C LEU A 43 -4.40 13.88 -3.00
N VAL A 44 -4.72 14.40 -4.18
CA VAL A 44 -5.29 15.75 -4.32
C VAL A 44 -6.73 15.64 -4.78
N THR A 45 -7.67 16.09 -3.94
CA THR A 45 -9.11 16.04 -4.26
C THR A 45 -9.88 17.02 -3.38
N GLY A 46 -11.01 17.53 -3.87
CA GLY A 46 -11.89 18.42 -3.12
C GLY A 46 -11.22 19.69 -2.58
N GLY A 47 -10.16 20.18 -3.22
CA GLY A 47 -9.39 21.35 -2.76
C GLY A 47 -8.40 21.04 -1.62
N TYR A 48 -8.14 19.79 -1.33
CA TYR A 48 -7.22 19.35 -0.29
C TYR A 48 -6.17 18.37 -0.81
N VAL A 49 -5.03 18.31 -0.09
CA VAL A 49 -3.94 17.36 -0.27
C VAL A 49 -3.88 16.45 0.94
N TYR A 50 -3.93 15.13 0.71
CA TYR A 50 -3.83 14.11 1.77
C TYR A 50 -2.56 13.29 1.56
N PHE A 51 -1.75 13.11 2.60
CA PHE A 51 -0.54 12.29 2.52
C PHE A 51 -0.07 11.86 3.91
N PRO A 52 0.53 10.67 4.03
CA PRO A 52 1.26 10.24 5.21
C PRO A 52 2.75 10.62 5.12
N ASP A 53 3.44 10.60 6.27
CA ASP A 53 4.88 10.69 6.35
C ASP A 53 5.49 9.58 7.23
N TRP A 54 6.80 9.35 7.09
CA TRP A 54 7.56 8.38 7.87
C TRP A 54 7.79 8.79 9.33
N GLY A 55 7.42 9.98 9.74
CA GLY A 55 7.32 10.40 11.14
C GLY A 55 6.02 9.98 11.81
N GLY A 56 5.19 9.20 11.10
CA GLY A 56 3.89 8.71 11.57
C GLY A 56 2.76 9.71 11.44
N GLY A 57 2.96 10.79 10.70
CA GLY A 57 1.91 11.76 10.42
C GLY A 57 0.98 11.28 9.29
N LEU A 58 -0.29 11.65 9.39
CA LEU A 58 -1.27 11.64 8.31
C LEU A 58 -1.90 13.04 8.26
N HIS A 59 -1.86 13.67 7.10
CA HIS A 59 -2.14 15.09 6.96
C HIS A 59 -3.22 15.37 5.93
N LYS A 60 -4.03 16.39 6.20
CA LYS A 60 -4.95 17.07 5.26
C LYS A 60 -4.57 18.54 5.20
N LEU A 61 -4.14 19.02 4.07
CA LEU A 61 -3.79 20.43 3.85
C LEU A 61 -4.69 21.04 2.79
N ASN A 62 -4.97 22.34 2.91
CA ASN A 62 -5.60 23.10 1.83
C ASN A 62 -4.64 23.14 0.63
N ALA A 63 -5.10 22.68 -0.54
CA ALA A 63 -4.26 22.54 -1.73
C ALA A 63 -3.73 23.89 -2.26
N ARG A 64 -4.45 24.98 -2.05
CA ARG A 64 -4.06 26.31 -2.53
C ARG A 64 -3.11 27.04 -1.59
N THR A 65 -3.29 26.86 -0.27
CA THR A 65 -2.58 27.69 0.73
C THR A 65 -1.54 26.90 1.52
N GLY A 66 -1.56 25.56 1.51
CA GLY A 66 -0.74 24.72 2.37
C GLY A 66 -1.16 24.70 3.85
N GLN A 67 -2.22 25.43 4.22
CA GLN A 67 -2.69 25.44 5.60
C GLN A 67 -3.21 24.08 6.03
N VAL A 68 -2.84 23.66 7.24
CA VAL A 68 -3.27 22.41 7.84
C VAL A 68 -4.77 22.48 8.16
N ALA A 69 -5.57 21.60 7.55
CA ALA A 69 -6.96 21.40 7.94
C ALA A 69 -7.02 20.45 9.15
N TRP A 70 -6.26 19.36 9.09
CA TRP A 70 -5.96 18.49 10.23
C TRP A 70 -4.67 17.69 10.02
N SER A 71 -4.09 17.27 11.13
CA SER A 71 -2.95 16.33 11.22
C SER A 71 -3.24 15.33 12.33
N ARG A 72 -2.98 14.05 12.08
CA ARG A 72 -3.16 12.95 13.04
C ARG A 72 -1.91 12.06 13.03
N LYS A 73 -1.72 11.32 14.11
CA LYS A 73 -0.75 10.24 14.13
C LYS A 73 -1.38 8.93 13.70
N VAL A 74 -0.71 8.17 12.82
CA VAL A 74 -1.15 6.82 12.46
C VAL A 74 -1.27 5.94 13.71
N SER A 75 -0.40 6.14 14.71
CA SER A 75 -0.46 5.46 16.00
C SER A 75 -1.73 5.72 16.81
N GLU A 76 -2.43 6.84 16.61
CA GLU A 76 -3.73 7.12 17.26
C GLU A 76 -4.81 6.16 16.78
N TYR A 77 -4.74 5.73 15.52
CA TYR A 77 -5.68 4.79 14.93
C TYR A 77 -5.35 3.34 15.25
N THR A 78 -4.05 3.02 15.31
CA THR A 78 -3.56 1.66 15.47
C THR A 78 -3.48 1.24 16.92
N GLY A 79 -3.18 2.19 17.81
CA GLY A 79 -2.77 1.94 19.18
C GLY A 79 -1.29 1.55 19.31
N TRP A 80 -0.49 1.57 18.23
CA TRP A 80 0.92 1.19 18.24
C TRP A 80 1.83 2.37 17.92
N ARG A 81 2.79 2.59 18.85
CA ARG A 81 3.65 3.79 18.85
C ARG A 81 4.40 4.00 17.54
N ASP A 82 4.91 2.93 16.93
CA ASP A 82 5.81 2.99 15.77
C ASP A 82 5.08 2.80 14.43
N SER A 83 3.77 3.06 14.44
CA SER A 83 2.96 2.96 13.22
C SER A 83 3.18 4.15 12.30
N VAL A 84 3.47 3.85 11.04
CA VAL A 84 3.58 4.81 9.95
C VAL A 84 2.74 4.37 8.76
N SER A 85 2.63 5.20 7.75
CA SER A 85 2.10 4.83 6.45
C SER A 85 3.03 5.30 5.33
N ARG A 86 3.11 4.49 4.28
CA ARG A 86 3.78 4.84 3.02
C ARG A 86 2.86 4.68 1.81
N THR A 87 1.60 4.35 2.06
CA THR A 87 0.63 4.14 1.00
C THR A 87 0.02 5.47 0.56
N THR A 88 -0.24 5.62 -0.72
CA THR A 88 -1.06 6.73 -1.22
C THR A 88 -2.48 6.55 -0.68
N PRO A 89 -3.04 7.54 0.01
CA PRO A 89 -4.43 7.49 0.45
C PRO A 89 -5.40 7.41 -0.73
N VAL A 90 -6.53 6.75 -0.55
CA VAL A 90 -7.66 6.84 -1.48
C VAL A 90 -8.90 7.35 -0.75
N LEU A 91 -9.62 8.28 -1.36
CA LEU A 91 -10.88 8.83 -0.85
C LEU A 91 -12.03 8.34 -1.74
N SER A 92 -13.03 7.70 -1.13
CA SER A 92 -14.25 7.25 -1.79
C SER A 92 -15.41 7.32 -0.82
N ASP A 93 -16.57 7.77 -1.27
CA ASP A 93 -17.79 7.90 -0.48
C ASP A 93 -17.60 8.59 0.89
N GLY A 94 -16.74 9.61 0.93
CA GLY A 94 -16.42 10.29 2.17
C GLY A 94 -15.56 9.49 3.15
N ILE A 95 -14.90 8.42 2.72
CA ILE A 95 -14.02 7.57 3.53
C ILE A 95 -12.61 7.61 2.96
N LEU A 96 -11.63 7.96 3.81
CA LEU A 96 -10.21 7.98 3.45
C LEU A 96 -9.56 6.64 3.85
N VAL A 97 -9.06 5.89 2.89
CA VAL A 97 -8.40 4.59 3.11
C VAL A 97 -6.88 4.77 3.08
N VAL A 98 -6.21 4.25 4.11
CA VAL A 98 -4.75 4.32 4.26
C VAL A 98 -4.23 2.97 4.76
N GLY A 99 -3.14 2.48 4.19
CA GLY A 99 -2.43 1.30 4.69
C GLY A 99 -1.43 1.66 5.79
N GLN A 100 -1.09 0.69 6.63
CA GLN A 100 -0.16 0.87 7.75
C GLN A 100 1.05 -0.05 7.64
N GLN A 101 2.15 0.43 8.19
CA GLN A 101 3.40 -0.30 8.32
C GLN A 101 4.03 0.04 9.68
N PRO A 102 4.48 -0.94 10.47
CA PRO A 102 5.29 -0.67 11.64
C PRO A 102 6.74 -0.37 11.24
N GLN A 103 7.43 0.43 12.04
CA GLN A 103 8.86 0.68 11.88
C GLN A 103 9.72 -0.30 12.68
N SER A 104 9.19 -0.85 13.78
CA SER A 104 9.96 -1.69 14.71
C SER A 104 9.82 -3.17 14.41
N PHE A 105 10.93 -3.90 14.59
CA PHE A 105 10.97 -5.36 14.53
C PHE A 105 10.05 -5.98 15.59
N GLY A 106 9.21 -6.95 15.20
CA GLY A 106 8.32 -7.70 16.12
C GLY A 106 7.10 -6.93 16.63
N ALA A 107 6.82 -5.73 16.13
CA ALA A 107 5.57 -5.03 16.43
C ALA A 107 4.37 -5.78 15.83
N LYS A 108 3.25 -5.83 16.57
CA LYS A 108 1.99 -6.41 16.07
C LYS A 108 1.34 -5.46 15.06
N HIS A 109 0.61 -6.01 14.08
CA HIS A 109 0.15 -5.28 12.91
C HIS A 109 -1.36 -5.34 12.71
N ASP A 110 -1.95 -4.19 12.43
CA ASP A 110 -3.26 -4.06 11.81
C ASP A 110 -3.08 -3.38 10.44
N SER A 111 -3.73 -3.88 9.42
CA SER A 111 -3.29 -3.63 8.05
C SER A 111 -3.91 -2.45 7.33
N SER A 112 -5.00 -1.85 7.82
CA SER A 112 -5.66 -0.73 7.13
C SER A 112 -6.48 0.12 8.08
N TYR A 113 -6.46 1.44 7.87
CA TYR A 113 -7.16 2.43 8.71
C TYR A 113 -7.98 3.37 7.87
N LEU A 114 -9.08 3.84 8.44
CA LEU A 114 -9.97 4.78 7.79
C LEU A 114 -10.28 5.94 8.72
N PRO A 115 -9.58 7.08 8.58
CA PRO A 115 -10.07 8.33 9.14
C PRO A 115 -11.22 8.89 8.31
N GLY A 116 -12.17 9.51 8.94
CA GLY A 116 -13.11 10.39 8.28
C GLY A 116 -12.38 11.56 7.63
N PRO A 117 -12.62 11.90 6.35
CA PRO A 117 -11.82 12.89 5.63
C PRO A 117 -12.02 14.32 6.14
N GLU A 118 -13.12 14.61 6.81
CA GLU A 118 -13.42 15.94 7.33
C GLU A 118 -12.65 16.24 8.62
N THR A 119 -12.70 15.33 9.59
CA THR A 119 -12.17 15.53 10.94
C THR A 119 -10.88 14.74 11.20
N GLY A 120 -10.59 13.72 10.40
CA GLY A 120 -9.54 12.76 10.65
C GLY A 120 -9.90 11.74 11.74
N ASP A 121 -11.17 11.62 12.12
CA ASP A 121 -11.59 10.69 13.16
C ASP A 121 -11.62 9.26 12.64
N PHE A 122 -11.29 8.32 13.52
CA PHE A 122 -11.23 6.90 13.22
C PHE A 122 -12.62 6.32 12.93
N LEU A 123 -12.74 5.51 11.88
CA LEU A 123 -13.99 4.81 11.54
C LEU A 123 -13.90 3.31 11.86
N TRP A 124 -12.98 2.60 11.22
CA TRP A 124 -12.72 1.18 11.45
C TRP A 124 -11.31 0.78 11.00
N LYS A 125 -10.89 -0.40 11.41
CA LYS A 125 -9.65 -1.03 10.94
C LYS A 125 -9.88 -2.51 10.65
N VAL A 126 -9.08 -3.07 9.76
CA VAL A 126 -9.07 -4.51 9.45
C VAL A 126 -7.64 -5.03 9.48
N MET A 127 -7.46 -6.21 10.06
CA MET A 127 -6.22 -6.98 10.01
C MET A 127 -6.36 -8.01 8.91
N LEU A 128 -5.55 -7.91 7.86
CA LEU A 128 -5.57 -8.83 6.73
C LEU A 128 -4.63 -10.02 6.93
N ASP A 129 -3.66 -9.90 7.82
CA ASP A 129 -2.72 -10.97 8.11
C ASP A 129 -2.16 -10.81 9.53
N GLN A 130 -1.96 -11.93 10.23
CA GLN A 130 -1.41 -11.96 11.61
C GLN A 130 0.09 -12.25 11.63
N HIS A 131 0.72 -12.46 10.47
CA HIS A 131 2.15 -12.73 10.42
C HIS A 131 2.95 -11.51 10.91
N PRO A 132 3.94 -11.69 11.80
CA PRO A 132 4.62 -10.57 12.46
C PRO A 132 5.42 -9.67 11.52
N ALA A 133 5.72 -10.14 10.31
CA ALA A 133 6.41 -9.36 9.30
C ALA A 133 5.47 -8.64 8.33
N THR A 134 4.17 -8.83 8.44
CA THR A 134 3.20 -8.23 7.51
C THR A 134 3.26 -6.71 7.53
N ILE A 135 3.24 -6.09 6.35
CA ILE A 135 3.12 -4.66 6.16
C ILE A 135 2.12 -4.34 5.04
N GLN A 136 1.59 -3.13 5.06
CA GLN A 136 0.84 -2.57 3.95
C GLN A 136 1.72 -1.55 3.21
N SER A 137 2.32 -1.98 2.12
CA SER A 137 3.11 -1.11 1.24
C SER A 137 2.38 -0.79 -0.06
N GLN A 138 1.41 -1.61 -0.45
CA GLN A 138 0.57 -1.36 -1.62
C GLN A 138 -0.45 -0.25 -1.32
N SER A 139 -0.57 0.70 -2.24
CA SER A 139 -1.66 1.69 -2.19
C SER A 139 -2.97 1.03 -2.61
N PRO A 140 -4.06 1.21 -1.83
CA PRO A 140 -5.35 0.60 -2.15
C PRO A 140 -5.99 1.23 -3.38
N VAL A 141 -6.89 0.51 -4.02
CA VAL A 141 -7.86 1.05 -4.99
C VAL A 141 -9.27 0.76 -4.49
N VAL A 142 -10.19 1.69 -4.73
CA VAL A 142 -11.61 1.52 -4.39
C VAL A 142 -12.43 1.55 -5.66
N TYR A 143 -13.28 0.55 -5.83
CA TYR A 143 -14.26 0.50 -6.89
C TYR A 143 -15.57 -0.08 -6.38
N ASN A 144 -16.66 0.61 -6.63
CA ASN A 144 -18.03 0.19 -6.29
C ASN A 144 -18.20 -0.18 -4.80
N GLY A 145 -17.62 0.62 -3.88
CA GLY A 145 -17.72 0.38 -2.44
C GLY A 145 -16.84 -0.78 -1.94
N VAL A 146 -15.94 -1.29 -2.78
CA VAL A 146 -14.98 -2.35 -2.43
C VAL A 146 -13.55 -1.83 -2.53
N ILE A 147 -12.79 -2.05 -1.48
CA ILE A 147 -11.35 -1.78 -1.40
C ILE A 147 -10.62 -3.04 -1.87
N TYR A 148 -9.69 -2.89 -2.81
CA TYR A 148 -8.77 -3.94 -3.23
C TYR A 148 -7.38 -3.59 -2.74
N ILE A 149 -6.77 -4.49 -1.94
CA ILE A 149 -5.49 -4.26 -1.28
C ILE A 149 -4.75 -5.58 -1.05
N GLY A 150 -3.44 -5.57 -1.25
CA GLY A 150 -2.59 -6.73 -1.02
C GLY A 150 -1.69 -6.57 0.18
N THR A 151 -1.14 -7.68 0.68
CA THR A 151 -0.18 -7.71 1.79
C THR A 151 1.25 -7.85 1.29
N SER A 152 2.19 -7.27 2.04
CA SER A 152 3.64 -7.34 1.83
C SER A 152 4.31 -7.75 3.14
N SER A 153 5.63 -7.96 3.10
CA SER A 153 6.39 -8.44 4.26
C SER A 153 7.71 -7.69 4.44
N ASN A 154 8.12 -7.53 5.70
CA ASN A 154 9.46 -7.07 6.06
C ASN A 154 10.49 -8.21 6.18
N GLU A 155 10.13 -9.47 5.90
CA GLU A 155 11.06 -10.61 6.06
C GLU A 155 12.33 -10.47 5.24
N GLU A 156 12.25 -9.91 4.02
CA GLU A 156 13.43 -9.64 3.19
C GLU A 156 14.42 -8.70 3.89
N HIS A 157 13.89 -7.69 4.59
CA HIS A 157 14.73 -6.79 5.39
C HIS A 157 15.30 -7.48 6.62
N TRP A 158 14.49 -8.30 7.30
CA TRP A 158 14.93 -9.05 8.47
C TRP A 158 15.95 -10.12 8.14
N ALA A 159 15.90 -10.68 6.94
CA ALA A 159 16.88 -11.67 6.44
C ALA A 159 18.30 -11.11 6.26
N LEU A 160 18.49 -9.79 6.41
CA LEU A 160 19.82 -9.20 6.52
C LEU A 160 20.52 -9.57 7.85
N ASP A 161 19.75 -9.90 8.89
CA ASP A 161 20.27 -10.54 10.09
C ASP A 161 20.40 -12.06 9.83
N THR A 162 21.62 -12.57 9.82
CA THR A 162 21.91 -13.99 9.58
C THR A 162 21.31 -14.93 10.63
N LYS A 163 20.84 -14.39 11.76
CA LYS A 163 20.15 -15.15 12.80
C LYS A 163 18.65 -15.28 12.55
N PHE A 164 18.10 -14.47 11.63
CA PHE A 164 16.71 -14.56 11.25
C PHE A 164 16.47 -15.77 10.35
N GLN A 165 15.58 -16.66 10.78
CA GLN A 165 15.19 -17.81 9.95
C GLN A 165 14.15 -17.35 8.92
N CYS A 166 14.61 -16.99 7.75
CA CYS A 166 13.75 -16.62 6.63
C CYS A 166 13.22 -17.87 5.92
N CYS A 167 12.03 -17.90 5.39
CA CYS A 167 10.91 -16.95 5.45
C CYS A 167 9.62 -17.76 5.51
N SER A 168 8.59 -17.25 6.16
CA SER A 168 7.32 -17.98 6.39
C SER A 168 6.09 -17.20 5.94
N PHE A 169 6.23 -15.92 5.58
CA PHE A 169 5.14 -15.07 5.12
C PHE A 169 4.56 -15.57 3.78
N VAL A 170 3.23 -15.55 3.69
CA VAL A 170 2.49 -15.81 2.46
C VAL A 170 1.60 -14.61 2.16
N ALA A 171 1.93 -13.90 1.09
CA ALA A 171 1.15 -12.73 0.69
C ALA A 171 -0.25 -13.11 0.21
N SER A 172 -1.16 -12.17 0.37
CA SER A 172 -2.55 -12.29 -0.07
C SER A 172 -3.08 -11.01 -0.70
N MET A 173 -4.04 -11.16 -1.58
CA MET A 173 -4.88 -10.08 -2.08
C MET A 173 -6.25 -10.17 -1.42
N ALA A 174 -6.80 -9.04 -1.00
CA ALA A 174 -8.09 -8.97 -0.33
C ALA A 174 -9.03 -7.96 -1.00
N ALA A 175 -10.32 -8.28 -0.98
CA ALA A 175 -11.42 -7.35 -1.19
C ALA A 175 -12.10 -7.07 0.15
N VAL A 176 -12.26 -5.79 0.48
CA VAL A 176 -12.78 -5.34 1.76
C VAL A 176 -13.92 -4.36 1.51
N GLU A 177 -15.03 -4.50 2.21
CA GLU A 177 -16.15 -3.58 2.12
C GLU A 177 -15.80 -2.21 2.68
N LEU A 178 -15.92 -1.17 1.87
CA LEU A 178 -15.49 0.19 2.21
C LEU A 178 -16.14 0.73 3.49
N LYS A 179 -17.42 0.47 3.71
CA LYS A 179 -18.17 1.07 4.82
C LYS A 179 -17.93 0.41 6.17
N THR A 180 -17.58 -0.87 6.18
CA THR A 180 -17.55 -1.69 7.40
C THR A 180 -16.19 -2.31 7.73
N GLY A 181 -15.29 -2.39 6.77
CA GLY A 181 -14.02 -3.12 6.92
C GLY A 181 -14.17 -4.64 6.84
N ARG A 182 -15.36 -5.15 6.52
CA ARG A 182 -15.60 -6.59 6.40
C ARG A 182 -14.83 -7.15 5.19
N VAL A 183 -14.01 -8.16 5.42
CA VAL A 183 -13.34 -8.89 4.34
C VAL A 183 -14.38 -9.68 3.54
N ILE A 184 -14.48 -9.38 2.25
CA ILE A 184 -15.39 -10.07 1.31
C ILE A 184 -14.75 -11.36 0.83
N TRP A 185 -13.49 -11.25 0.39
CA TRP A 185 -12.64 -12.40 0.06
C TRP A 185 -11.17 -12.05 0.27
N GLN A 186 -10.36 -13.08 0.46
CA GLN A 186 -8.91 -13.00 0.54
C GLN A 186 -8.30 -14.24 -0.11
N THR A 187 -7.26 -14.05 -0.91
CA THR A 187 -6.65 -15.14 -1.68
C THR A 187 -5.12 -15.07 -1.58
N PRO A 188 -4.42 -16.19 -1.32
CA PRO A 188 -2.97 -16.23 -1.30
C PRO A 188 -2.40 -16.03 -2.70
N MET A 189 -1.20 -15.41 -2.77
CA MET A 189 -0.55 -15.06 -4.03
C MET A 189 0.45 -16.10 -4.52
N VAL A 190 0.74 -17.09 -3.70
CA VAL A 190 1.61 -18.22 -4.07
C VAL A 190 0.89 -19.54 -3.81
N PRO A 191 1.20 -20.61 -4.54
CA PRO A 191 0.64 -21.93 -4.30
C PRO A 191 0.97 -22.46 -2.89
N LYS A 192 0.17 -23.43 -2.43
CA LYS A 192 0.42 -24.11 -1.15
C LYS A 192 1.84 -24.69 -1.11
N GLY A 193 2.54 -24.46 0.00
CA GLY A 193 3.92 -24.90 0.21
C GLY A 193 4.99 -23.90 -0.20
N TYR A 194 4.62 -22.85 -0.94
CA TYR A 194 5.49 -21.70 -1.19
C TYR A 194 5.28 -20.61 -0.15
N THR A 195 6.30 -19.76 0.05
CA THR A 195 6.21 -18.52 0.83
C THR A 195 6.60 -17.32 -0.03
N GLY A 196 6.28 -16.12 0.41
CA GLY A 196 6.55 -14.87 -0.33
C GLY A 196 5.36 -14.41 -1.17
N GLY A 197 5.63 -13.99 -2.41
CA GLY A 197 4.63 -13.42 -3.31
C GLY A 197 4.12 -12.04 -2.89
N ALA A 198 4.92 -11.29 -2.12
CA ALA A 198 4.55 -10.00 -1.55
C ALA A 198 4.02 -9.03 -2.62
N ILE A 199 2.91 -8.36 -2.31
CA ILE A 199 2.33 -7.34 -3.18
C ILE A 199 2.87 -5.99 -2.73
N TRP A 200 3.92 -5.52 -3.42
CA TRP A 200 4.61 -4.29 -3.08
C TRP A 200 3.84 -3.03 -3.51
N SER A 201 4.47 -1.92 -3.54
CA SER A 201 3.92 -0.56 -3.64
C SER A 201 2.99 -0.25 -4.83
N SER A 202 2.80 -1.15 -5.76
CA SER A 202 1.92 -0.96 -6.93
C SER A 202 0.45 -0.86 -6.52
N THR A 203 -0.27 0.11 -7.07
CA THR A 203 -1.73 0.15 -6.95
C THR A 203 -2.34 -0.91 -7.88
N PRO A 204 -3.35 -1.68 -7.45
CA PRO A 204 -4.07 -2.57 -8.35
C PRO A 204 -4.73 -1.80 -9.51
N ALA A 205 -4.78 -2.40 -10.69
CA ALA A 205 -5.62 -1.92 -11.78
C ALA A 205 -6.95 -2.70 -11.78
N VAL A 206 -8.06 -1.98 -11.95
CA VAL A 206 -9.40 -2.58 -11.98
C VAL A 206 -9.97 -2.46 -13.38
N ASP A 207 -10.40 -3.57 -13.96
CA ASP A 207 -11.17 -3.61 -15.21
C ASP A 207 -12.65 -3.92 -14.90
N PRO A 208 -13.50 -2.90 -14.82
CA PRO A 208 -14.91 -3.08 -14.52
C PRO A 208 -15.66 -3.87 -15.59
N LYS A 209 -15.21 -3.81 -16.84
CA LYS A 209 -15.88 -4.49 -17.96
C LYS A 209 -15.68 -5.99 -17.90
N ARG A 210 -14.50 -6.43 -17.45
CA ARG A 210 -14.19 -7.86 -17.28
C ARG A 210 -14.46 -8.37 -15.88
N GLY A 211 -14.70 -7.48 -14.91
CA GLY A 211 -14.88 -7.84 -13.50
C GLY A 211 -13.61 -8.39 -12.86
N VAL A 212 -12.43 -7.90 -13.25
CA VAL A 212 -11.14 -8.41 -12.78
C VAL A 212 -10.27 -7.30 -12.19
N VAL A 213 -9.38 -7.70 -11.29
CA VAL A 213 -8.34 -6.85 -10.70
C VAL A 213 -6.97 -7.41 -11.11
N TYR A 214 -6.12 -6.57 -11.67
CA TYR A 214 -4.76 -6.91 -12.05
C TYR A 214 -3.80 -6.44 -10.98
N ILE A 215 -2.91 -7.32 -10.57
CA ILE A 215 -1.83 -7.06 -9.61
C ILE A 215 -0.54 -7.68 -10.12
N THR A 216 0.58 -7.27 -9.52
CA THR A 216 1.88 -7.91 -9.66
C THR A 216 2.38 -8.33 -8.29
N THR A 217 3.09 -9.44 -8.22
CA THR A 217 3.72 -9.95 -7.00
C THR A 217 5.23 -9.87 -7.09
N GLY A 218 5.89 -9.82 -5.95
CA GLY A 218 7.30 -10.13 -5.82
C GLY A 218 7.58 -11.63 -5.97
N ASN A 219 8.83 -12.01 -5.77
CA ASN A 219 9.28 -13.39 -5.82
C ASN A 219 8.70 -14.24 -4.68
N ASN A 220 8.71 -15.55 -4.87
CA ASN A 220 8.60 -16.46 -3.75
C ASN A 220 9.89 -16.45 -2.92
N TYR A 221 9.77 -16.63 -1.60
CA TYR A 221 10.93 -16.69 -0.70
C TYR A 221 11.45 -18.13 -0.56
N THR A 222 10.53 -19.07 -0.42
CA THR A 222 10.85 -20.51 -0.36
C THR A 222 9.97 -21.29 -1.32
N THR A 223 10.50 -22.46 -1.74
CA THR A 223 9.78 -23.44 -2.56
C THR A 223 9.65 -24.75 -1.81
N PRO A 224 8.64 -25.58 -2.09
CA PRO A 224 8.58 -26.94 -1.56
C PRO A 224 9.86 -27.73 -1.88
N PRO A 225 10.30 -28.64 -0.98
CA PRO A 225 11.53 -29.40 -1.19
C PRO A 225 11.57 -30.18 -2.52
N GLU A 226 10.45 -30.76 -2.91
CA GLU A 226 10.33 -31.50 -4.17
C GLU A 226 10.53 -30.62 -5.41
N VAL A 227 10.17 -29.35 -5.33
CA VAL A 227 10.38 -28.36 -6.41
C VAL A 227 11.85 -27.93 -6.45
N ALA A 228 12.45 -27.70 -5.29
CA ALA A 228 13.88 -27.37 -5.18
C ALA A 228 14.75 -28.50 -5.74
N GLU A 229 14.49 -29.76 -5.35
CA GLU A 229 15.17 -30.94 -5.86
C GLU A 229 15.00 -31.12 -7.38
N CYS A 230 13.80 -30.81 -7.91
CA CYS A 230 13.55 -30.85 -9.34
C CYS A 230 14.40 -29.80 -10.08
N GLY A 231 14.46 -28.57 -9.56
CA GLY A 231 15.30 -27.50 -10.11
C GLY A 231 16.78 -27.84 -10.12
N GLU A 232 17.29 -28.44 -9.04
CA GLU A 232 18.68 -28.89 -8.97
C GLU A 232 18.98 -30.00 -9.97
N ARG A 233 18.06 -30.95 -10.20
CA ARG A 233 18.19 -31.98 -11.21
C ARG A 233 18.22 -31.41 -12.62
N GLN A 234 17.35 -30.45 -12.92
CA GLN A 234 17.34 -29.78 -14.23
C GLN A 234 18.59 -28.96 -14.49
N ALA A 235 19.15 -28.30 -13.48
CA ALA A 235 20.41 -27.55 -13.62
C ALA A 235 21.63 -28.47 -13.98
N ARG A 236 21.54 -29.76 -13.68
CA ARG A 236 22.58 -30.77 -14.00
C ARG A 236 22.33 -31.46 -15.35
N LEU A 237 21.18 -31.29 -15.96
CA LEU A 237 20.87 -31.82 -17.29
C LEU A 237 21.25 -30.78 -18.35
N PRO A 238 21.84 -31.19 -19.52
CA PRO A 238 21.95 -30.28 -20.63
C PRO A 238 20.56 -29.76 -20.97
N ALA A 239 20.47 -28.45 -21.22
CA ALA A 239 19.22 -27.75 -21.41
C ALA A 239 18.21 -28.60 -22.21
N CYS A 240 17.08 -28.87 -21.61
CA CYS A 240 15.95 -29.43 -22.37
C CYS A 240 15.57 -28.39 -23.43
N GLN A 241 15.87 -28.71 -24.69
CA GLN A 241 15.42 -27.99 -25.86
C GLN A 241 13.91 -28.16 -26.05
#